data_5f9d233abd2592cca201089797df5734
#
_entry.id   5f9d233abd2592cca201089797df5734
#
_cell.length_a   1.000
_cell.length_b   1.000
_cell.length_c   1.000
_cell.angle_alpha   90.00
_cell.angle_beta   90.00
_cell.angle_gamma   90.00
#
_symmetry.space_group_name_H-M   'P 1'
#
loop_
_entity.id
_entity.type
_entity.pdbx_description
1 polymer ?
#
loop_
_entity_poly.entity_id
_entity_poly.type
_entity_poly.pdbx_seq_one_letter_code
_entity_poly.pdbx_strand_id
1 'polypeptide(L)'
;VHPRHPEANYPCRDLSGAGVAFKLAHALLGEFPEEMVELAAIGTIADLVSLTDENRTIAKLGIAQMKQTQRIGLVTLIEKLSIKVDKLDEKTIGFQIGPRLNALGRLGDAAPGVQLLTTFDDEEAQSIVDFMQSENERRQSIVNQIVEEATPIIQEQMNQPILVLAQPGWHEGVL
;
A
#
# COMPACT_ATOMS: atom_id res chain seq x y z
N VAL A 1 -17.99 -10.37 1.36
CA VAL A 1 -17.29 -11.11 0.29
C VAL A 1 -15.87 -11.39 0.75
N HIS A 2 -15.47 -12.66 0.82
CA HIS A 2 -14.13 -13.05 1.28
C HIS A 2 -13.68 -14.33 0.56
N PRO A 3 -12.52 -14.36 -0.12
CA PRO A 3 -12.10 -15.51 -0.93
C PRO A 3 -11.77 -16.76 -0.10
N ARG A 4 -11.47 -16.59 1.19
CA ARG A 4 -11.20 -17.69 2.13
C ARG A 4 -12.42 -18.09 2.98
N HIS A 5 -13.64 -17.62 2.64
CA HIS A 5 -14.82 -18.05 3.39
C HIS A 5 -14.96 -19.58 3.31
N PRO A 6 -15.26 -20.29 4.41
CA PRO A 6 -15.28 -21.77 4.44
C PRO A 6 -16.18 -22.41 3.37
N GLU A 7 -17.29 -21.76 3.05
CA GLU A 7 -18.26 -22.23 2.05
C GLU A 7 -17.97 -21.70 0.63
N ALA A 8 -16.92 -20.87 0.46
CA ALA A 8 -16.58 -20.33 -0.85
C ALA A 8 -15.59 -21.25 -1.58
N ASN A 9 -15.88 -21.51 -2.86
CA ASN A 9 -15.02 -22.26 -3.76
C ASN A 9 -14.27 -21.33 -4.73
N TYR A 10 -13.86 -20.15 -4.26
CA TYR A 10 -13.13 -19.23 -5.10
C TYR A 10 -11.69 -19.74 -5.34
N PRO A 11 -11.25 -19.84 -6.62
CA PRO A 11 -9.98 -20.49 -6.94
C PRO A 11 -8.75 -19.73 -6.39
N CYS A 12 -8.73 -18.40 -6.49
CA CYS A 12 -7.65 -17.57 -5.95
C CYS A 12 -7.99 -17.12 -4.51
N ARG A 13 -7.50 -17.87 -3.53
CA ARG A 13 -7.81 -17.63 -2.12
C ARG A 13 -7.01 -16.48 -1.49
N ASP A 14 -5.94 -16.06 -2.14
CA ASP A 14 -4.98 -15.06 -1.63
C ASP A 14 -5.16 -13.66 -2.22
N LEU A 15 -6.37 -13.33 -2.67
CA LEU A 15 -6.67 -11.96 -3.10
C LEU A 15 -6.51 -10.98 -1.94
N SER A 16 -5.86 -9.85 -2.21
CA SER A 16 -5.88 -8.68 -1.33
C SER A 16 -7.29 -8.08 -1.22
N GLY A 17 -7.54 -7.24 -0.22
CA GLY A 17 -8.81 -6.51 -0.12
C GLY A 17 -9.12 -5.70 -1.39
N ALA A 18 -8.12 -5.04 -1.98
CA ALA A 18 -8.24 -4.31 -3.24
C ALA A 18 -8.54 -5.26 -4.42
N GLY A 19 -7.92 -6.45 -4.45
CA GLY A 19 -8.20 -7.49 -5.44
C GLY A 19 -9.64 -8.00 -5.34
N VAL A 20 -10.16 -8.19 -4.13
CA VAL A 20 -11.57 -8.57 -3.90
C VAL A 20 -12.51 -7.47 -4.38
N ALA A 21 -12.24 -6.19 -4.06
CA ALA A 21 -13.03 -5.07 -4.52
C ALA A 21 -13.04 -4.97 -6.05
N PHE A 22 -11.89 -5.16 -6.69
CA PHE A 22 -11.77 -5.20 -8.14
C PHE A 22 -12.60 -6.33 -8.78
N LYS A 23 -12.57 -7.54 -8.21
CA LYS A 23 -13.40 -8.67 -8.69
C LYS A 23 -14.89 -8.42 -8.49
N LEU A 24 -15.27 -7.75 -7.40
CA LEU A 24 -16.66 -7.34 -7.18
C LEU A 24 -17.08 -6.30 -8.23
N ALA A 25 -16.25 -5.30 -8.51
CA ALA A 25 -16.52 -4.32 -9.56
C ALA A 25 -16.68 -5.00 -10.94
N HIS A 26 -15.78 -5.92 -11.29
CA HIS A 26 -15.87 -6.73 -12.51
C HIS A 26 -17.20 -7.48 -12.61
N ALA A 27 -17.65 -8.11 -11.51
CA ALA A 27 -18.91 -8.85 -11.50
C ALA A 27 -20.15 -7.93 -11.63
N LEU A 28 -20.10 -6.73 -11.04
CA LEU A 28 -21.21 -5.77 -11.08
C LEU A 28 -21.33 -5.07 -12.45
N LEU A 29 -20.19 -4.76 -13.07
CA LEU A 29 -20.15 -4.11 -14.38
C LEU A 29 -20.42 -5.08 -15.53
N GLY A 30 -20.15 -6.38 -15.34
CA GLY A 30 -20.24 -7.40 -16.38
C GLY A 30 -19.11 -7.35 -17.41
N GLU A 31 -18.12 -6.46 -17.21
CA GLU A 31 -16.94 -6.28 -18.06
C GLU A 31 -15.70 -6.00 -17.22
N PHE A 32 -14.52 -6.19 -17.82
CA PHE A 32 -13.25 -5.97 -17.13
C PHE A 32 -13.05 -4.47 -16.84
N PRO A 33 -12.91 -4.06 -15.55
CA PRO A 33 -12.81 -2.64 -15.16
C PRO A 33 -11.38 -2.12 -15.34
N GLU A 34 -10.98 -1.84 -16.58
CA GLU A 34 -9.61 -1.44 -16.95
C GLU A 34 -9.10 -0.25 -16.12
N GLU A 35 -9.95 0.76 -15.89
CA GLU A 35 -9.60 1.96 -15.13
C GLU A 35 -9.32 1.71 -13.64
N MET A 36 -9.69 0.54 -13.12
CA MET A 36 -9.52 0.18 -11.72
C MET A 36 -8.35 -0.78 -11.49
N VAL A 37 -7.77 -1.35 -12.56
CA VAL A 37 -6.75 -2.40 -12.41
C VAL A 37 -5.45 -1.89 -11.80
N GLU A 38 -5.10 -0.62 -12.03
CA GLU A 38 -3.94 0.01 -11.41
C GLU A 38 -4.09 0.16 -9.89
N LEU A 39 -5.30 0.49 -9.41
CA LEU A 39 -5.60 0.58 -7.98
C LEU A 39 -5.56 -0.81 -7.33
N ALA A 40 -6.12 -1.81 -8.01
CA ALA A 40 -6.06 -3.20 -7.56
C ALA A 40 -4.61 -3.71 -7.48
N ALA A 41 -3.75 -3.34 -8.43
CA ALA A 41 -2.34 -3.71 -8.42
C ALA A 41 -1.59 -3.06 -7.26
N ILE A 42 -1.83 -1.78 -6.98
CA ILE A 42 -1.23 -1.10 -5.82
C ILE A 42 -1.57 -1.86 -4.54
N GLY A 43 -2.84 -2.12 -4.28
CA GLY A 43 -3.26 -2.84 -3.08
C GLY A 43 -2.74 -4.27 -3.01
N THR A 44 -2.76 -5.00 -4.13
CA THR A 44 -2.25 -6.39 -4.22
C THR A 44 -0.76 -6.46 -3.90
N ILE A 45 0.05 -5.55 -4.44
CA ILE A 45 1.50 -5.52 -4.22
C ILE A 45 1.82 -5.01 -2.82
N ALA A 46 1.15 -3.95 -2.36
CA ALA A 46 1.39 -3.35 -1.04
C ALA A 46 0.98 -4.26 0.13
N ASP A 47 0.01 -5.16 -0.08
CA ASP A 47 -0.45 -6.14 0.91
C ASP A 47 0.44 -7.41 0.95
N LEU A 48 1.46 -7.49 0.09
CA LEU A 48 2.43 -8.57 0.02
C LEU A 48 1.81 -9.97 -0.20
N VAL A 49 0.66 -10.05 -0.83
CA VAL A 49 0.06 -11.34 -1.21
C VAL A 49 0.89 -12.03 -2.30
N SER A 50 0.79 -13.35 -2.39
CA SER A 50 1.49 -14.12 -3.43
C SER A 50 1.11 -13.64 -4.83
N LEU A 51 2.08 -13.24 -5.65
CA LEU A 51 1.88 -12.80 -7.03
C LEU A 51 1.78 -14.02 -7.98
N THR A 52 0.83 -14.90 -7.69
CA THR A 52 0.45 -16.06 -8.51
C THR A 52 -0.96 -15.89 -9.03
N ASP A 53 -1.38 -16.72 -9.97
CA ASP A 53 -2.74 -16.77 -10.51
C ASP A 53 -3.31 -15.39 -10.86
N GLU A 54 -4.48 -15.04 -10.33
CA GLU A 54 -5.13 -13.75 -10.59
C GLU A 54 -4.32 -12.56 -10.08
N ASN A 55 -3.64 -12.69 -8.92
CA ASN A 55 -2.80 -11.62 -8.37
C ASN A 55 -1.66 -11.24 -9.33
N ARG A 56 -1.06 -12.23 -10.00
CA ARG A 56 -0.04 -11.97 -11.02
C ARG A 56 -0.61 -11.21 -12.20
N THR A 57 -1.81 -11.57 -12.64
CA THR A 57 -2.49 -10.90 -13.75
C THR A 57 -2.83 -9.46 -13.37
N ILE A 58 -3.42 -9.24 -12.20
CA ILE A 58 -3.75 -7.91 -11.66
C ILE A 58 -2.48 -7.04 -11.57
N ALA A 59 -1.41 -7.56 -10.96
CA ALA A 59 -0.15 -6.83 -10.83
C ALA A 59 0.43 -6.46 -12.20
N LYS A 60 0.49 -7.41 -13.15
CA LYS A 60 1.04 -7.16 -14.50
C LYS A 60 0.24 -6.12 -15.28
N LEU A 61 -1.08 -6.25 -15.31
CA LEU A 61 -1.95 -5.33 -16.03
C LEU A 61 -1.98 -3.95 -15.37
N GLY A 62 -2.05 -3.90 -14.03
CA GLY A 62 -2.05 -2.65 -13.29
C GLY A 62 -0.74 -1.87 -13.39
N ILE A 63 0.42 -2.54 -13.39
CA ILE A 63 1.70 -1.89 -13.65
C ILE A 63 1.73 -1.31 -15.08
N ALA A 64 1.23 -2.05 -16.06
CA ALA A 64 1.16 -1.56 -17.43
C ALA A 64 0.24 -0.34 -17.56
N GLN A 65 -0.92 -0.37 -16.88
CA GLN A 65 -1.87 0.75 -16.85
C GLN A 65 -1.27 1.95 -16.12
N MET A 66 -0.60 1.74 -14.98
CA MET A 66 0.02 2.82 -14.20
C MET A 66 1.10 3.57 -14.99
N LYS A 67 1.80 2.93 -15.94
CA LYS A 67 2.76 3.59 -16.82
C LYS A 67 2.14 4.60 -17.78
N GLN A 68 0.85 4.57 -17.97
CA GLN A 68 0.08 5.48 -18.81
C GLN A 68 -1.11 6.09 -18.08
N THR A 69 -1.08 6.06 -16.74
CA THR A 69 -2.18 6.57 -15.92
C THR A 69 -2.43 8.05 -16.19
N GLN A 70 -3.70 8.41 -16.23
CA GLN A 70 -4.15 9.80 -16.27
C GLN A 70 -4.82 10.22 -14.96
N ARG A 71 -4.75 9.36 -13.95
CA ARG A 71 -5.29 9.63 -12.61
C ARG A 71 -4.41 10.66 -11.93
N ILE A 72 -4.94 11.87 -11.76
CA ILE A 72 -4.21 13.06 -11.27
C ILE A 72 -3.41 12.72 -10.02
N GLY A 73 -4.03 12.11 -9.01
CA GLY A 73 -3.35 11.77 -7.77
C GLY A 73 -2.17 10.81 -7.95
N LEU A 74 -2.25 9.83 -8.88
CA LEU A 74 -1.12 8.93 -9.16
C LEU A 74 -0.02 9.64 -9.95
N VAL A 75 -0.36 10.48 -10.91
CA VAL A 75 0.60 11.30 -11.66
C VAL A 75 1.37 12.18 -10.69
N THR A 76 0.67 12.96 -9.86
CA THR A 76 1.27 13.84 -8.85
C THR A 76 2.19 13.07 -7.90
N LEU A 77 1.76 11.90 -7.43
CA LEU A 77 2.57 11.06 -6.55
C LEU A 77 3.83 10.53 -7.24
N ILE A 78 3.72 10.04 -8.48
CA ILE A 78 4.83 9.55 -9.28
C ILE A 78 5.87 10.65 -9.53
N GLU A 79 5.43 11.86 -9.86
CA GLU A 79 6.28 13.02 -10.06
C GLU A 79 6.97 13.44 -8.77
N LYS A 80 6.24 13.57 -7.66
CA LYS A 80 6.79 13.91 -6.34
C LYS A 80 7.89 12.96 -5.90
N LEU A 81 7.73 11.66 -6.20
CA LEU A 81 8.71 10.62 -5.88
C LEU A 81 9.83 10.51 -6.91
N SER A 82 9.82 11.32 -7.97
CA SER A 82 10.78 11.26 -9.07
C SER A 82 10.90 9.84 -9.69
N ILE A 83 9.78 9.12 -9.73
CA ILE A 83 9.72 7.78 -10.30
C ILE A 83 9.79 7.88 -11.82
N LYS A 84 10.74 7.15 -12.43
CA LYS A 84 10.82 7.00 -13.88
C LYS A 84 9.74 6.02 -14.33
N VAL A 85 8.73 6.51 -15.01
CA VAL A 85 7.54 5.76 -15.45
C VAL A 85 7.90 4.51 -16.27
N ASP A 86 8.90 4.59 -17.11
CA ASP A 86 9.42 3.47 -17.92
C ASP A 86 9.99 2.33 -17.05
N LYS A 87 10.51 2.66 -15.86
CA LYS A 87 11.10 1.72 -14.89
C LYS A 87 10.15 1.31 -13.77
N LEU A 88 8.90 1.78 -13.80
CA LEU A 88 7.91 1.42 -12.79
C LEU A 88 7.66 -0.09 -12.80
N ASP A 89 7.81 -0.72 -11.65
CA ASP A 89 7.72 -2.15 -11.43
C ASP A 89 7.06 -2.46 -10.06
N GLU A 90 6.96 -3.73 -9.69
CA GLU A 90 6.42 -4.16 -8.41
C GLU A 90 7.21 -3.64 -7.21
N LYS A 91 8.53 -3.45 -7.35
CA LYS A 91 9.37 -2.90 -6.28
C LYS A 91 9.09 -1.42 -6.07
N THR A 92 8.90 -0.68 -7.15
CA THR A 92 8.49 0.73 -7.10
C THR A 92 7.19 0.88 -6.33
N ILE A 93 6.19 0.03 -6.61
CA ILE A 93 4.92 0.05 -5.89
C ILE A 93 5.12 -0.36 -4.44
N GLY A 94 5.77 -1.49 -4.18
CA GLY A 94 5.92 -2.05 -2.83
C GLY A 94 6.78 -1.21 -1.89
N PHE A 95 7.82 -0.53 -2.40
CA PHE A 95 8.78 0.19 -1.55
C PHE A 95 8.70 1.72 -1.64
N GLN A 96 8.04 2.27 -2.65
CA GLN A 96 7.93 3.71 -2.79
C GLN A 96 6.48 4.21 -2.68
N ILE A 97 5.54 3.66 -3.43
CA ILE A 97 4.13 4.10 -3.45
C ILE A 97 3.38 3.55 -2.22
N GLY A 98 3.38 2.24 -2.02
CA GLY A 98 2.64 1.56 -0.96
C GLY A 98 2.93 2.09 0.45
N PRO A 99 4.20 2.25 0.88
CA PRO A 99 4.52 2.75 2.21
C PRO A 99 3.97 4.14 2.50
N ARG A 100 3.84 5.00 1.49
CA ARG A 100 3.30 6.35 1.64
C ARG A 100 1.79 6.34 1.79
N LEU A 101 1.10 5.58 0.97
CA LEU A 101 -0.35 5.38 1.12
C LEU A 101 -0.68 4.74 2.47
N ASN A 102 0.10 3.74 2.89
CA ASN A 102 -0.08 3.08 4.17
C ASN A 102 0.23 3.97 5.39
N ALA A 103 1.12 4.96 5.25
CA ALA A 103 1.48 5.85 6.35
C ALA A 103 0.28 6.64 6.88
N LEU A 104 -0.65 7.03 6.01
CA LEU A 104 -1.88 7.73 6.39
C LEU A 104 -2.70 6.91 7.38
N GLY A 105 -3.01 5.65 7.05
CA GLY A 105 -3.81 4.78 7.91
C GLY A 105 -3.07 4.27 9.15
N ARG A 106 -1.73 4.32 9.18
CA ARG A 106 -0.95 3.89 10.35
C ARG A 106 -0.86 4.95 11.45
N LEU A 107 -0.84 6.22 11.09
CA LEU A 107 -0.69 7.34 12.02
C LEU A 107 -1.98 8.15 12.20
N GLY A 108 -3.02 7.89 11.39
CA GLY A 108 -4.26 8.63 11.42
C GLY A 108 -5.34 8.05 10.51
N ASP A 109 -6.04 8.92 9.78
CA ASP A 109 -7.13 8.55 8.89
C ASP A 109 -6.61 8.22 7.48
N ALA A 110 -7.09 7.12 6.92
CA ALA A 110 -6.78 6.71 5.54
C ALA A 110 -7.60 7.47 4.46
N ALA A 111 -8.60 8.26 4.85
CA ALA A 111 -9.48 8.99 3.92
C ALA A 111 -8.72 9.86 2.91
N PRO A 112 -7.64 10.59 3.28
CA PRO A 112 -6.85 11.35 2.31
C PRO A 112 -6.24 10.48 1.20
N GLY A 113 -5.91 9.22 1.49
CA GLY A 113 -5.43 8.27 0.47
C GLY A 113 -6.52 7.93 -0.57
N VAL A 114 -7.76 7.74 -0.12
CA VAL A 114 -8.90 7.55 -1.02
C VAL A 114 -9.14 8.81 -1.85
N GLN A 115 -9.11 9.98 -1.21
CA GLN A 115 -9.30 11.29 -1.86
C GLN A 115 -8.26 11.51 -2.95
N LEU A 116 -6.97 11.24 -2.66
CA LEU A 116 -5.90 11.31 -3.66
C LEU A 116 -6.18 10.45 -4.90
N LEU A 117 -6.63 9.22 -4.67
CA LEU A 117 -6.87 8.25 -5.76
C LEU A 117 -8.16 8.52 -6.55
N THR A 118 -9.00 9.45 -6.09
CA THR A 118 -10.30 9.77 -6.71
C THR A 118 -10.47 11.23 -7.11
N THR A 119 -9.57 12.13 -6.72
CA THR A 119 -9.65 13.55 -7.06
C THR A 119 -9.41 13.80 -8.56
N PHE A 120 -10.04 14.88 -9.05
CA PHE A 120 -9.82 15.46 -10.37
C PHE A 120 -9.21 16.86 -10.29
N ASP A 121 -8.70 17.27 -9.12
CA ASP A 121 -8.13 18.56 -8.84
C ASP A 121 -6.64 18.46 -8.56
N ASP A 122 -5.82 19.18 -9.33
CA ASP A 122 -4.36 19.13 -9.25
C ASP A 122 -3.85 19.77 -7.94
N GLU A 123 -4.47 20.84 -7.45
CA GLU A 123 -4.06 21.51 -6.20
C GLU A 123 -4.38 20.64 -5.00
N GLU A 124 -5.54 20.01 -5.00
CA GLU A 124 -5.94 19.02 -3.99
C GLU A 124 -4.97 17.85 -3.98
N ALA A 125 -4.67 17.25 -5.14
CA ALA A 125 -3.73 16.14 -5.26
C ALA A 125 -2.35 16.52 -4.71
N GLN A 126 -1.83 17.70 -5.05
CA GLN A 126 -0.54 18.17 -4.56
C GLN A 126 -0.53 18.33 -3.03
N SER A 127 -1.59 18.93 -2.47
CA SER A 127 -1.72 19.11 -1.02
C SER A 127 -1.73 17.76 -0.28
N ILE A 128 -2.47 16.77 -0.80
CA ILE A 128 -2.55 15.44 -0.19
C ILE A 128 -1.21 14.71 -0.30
N VAL A 129 -0.52 14.81 -1.45
CA VAL A 129 0.80 14.19 -1.64
C VAL A 129 1.84 14.78 -0.68
N ASP A 130 1.83 16.09 -0.47
CA ASP A 130 2.74 16.75 0.48
C ASP A 130 2.44 16.33 1.92
N PHE A 131 1.17 16.25 2.30
CA PHE A 131 0.75 15.72 3.60
C PHE A 131 1.19 14.26 3.78
N MET A 132 0.96 13.42 2.78
CA MET A 132 1.33 12.00 2.80
C MET A 132 2.85 11.81 2.93
N GLN A 133 3.64 12.66 2.29
CA GLN A 133 5.10 12.64 2.41
C GLN A 133 5.52 12.98 3.85
N SER A 134 4.93 14.02 4.44
CA SER A 134 5.22 14.39 5.84
C SER A 134 4.85 13.30 6.84
N GLU A 135 3.71 12.62 6.65
CA GLU A 135 3.31 11.50 7.51
C GLU A 135 4.21 10.28 7.34
N ASN A 136 4.70 10.00 6.13
CA ASN A 136 5.68 8.95 5.93
C ASN A 136 7.03 9.24 6.60
N GLU A 137 7.50 10.49 6.55
CA GLU A 137 8.71 10.93 7.25
C GLU A 137 8.54 10.83 8.77
N ARG A 138 7.38 11.28 9.29
CA ARG A 138 7.03 11.13 10.70
C ARG A 138 7.03 9.67 11.14
N ARG A 139 6.40 8.78 10.36
CA ARG A 139 6.41 7.34 10.62
C ARG A 139 7.83 6.79 10.67
N GLN A 140 8.68 7.19 9.72
CA GLN A 140 10.07 6.74 9.67
C GLN A 140 10.88 7.22 10.89
N SER A 141 10.64 8.43 11.34
CA SER A 141 11.28 8.98 12.56
C SER A 141 10.87 8.17 13.81
N ILE A 142 9.59 7.82 13.94
CA ILE A 142 9.09 7.01 15.05
C ILE A 142 9.73 5.60 15.02
N VAL A 143 9.81 4.96 13.84
CA VAL A 143 10.48 3.66 13.69
C VAL A 143 11.94 3.74 14.14
N ASN A 144 12.67 4.76 13.70
CA ASN A 144 14.08 4.94 14.07
C ASN A 144 14.24 5.13 15.59
N GLN A 145 13.38 5.95 16.20
CA GLN A 145 13.38 6.12 17.66
C GLN A 145 13.14 4.79 18.39
N ILE A 146 12.14 4.02 17.97
CA ILE A 146 11.84 2.70 18.58
C ILE A 146 13.03 1.77 18.44
N VAL A 147 13.71 1.74 17.29
CA VAL A 147 14.91 0.92 17.07
C VAL A 147 16.07 1.36 17.98
N GLU A 148 16.29 2.66 18.13
CA GLU A 148 17.30 3.20 19.03
C GLU A 148 17.03 2.82 20.51
N GLU A 149 15.79 2.93 20.95
CA GLU A 149 15.38 2.55 22.32
C GLU A 149 15.41 1.03 22.55
N ALA A 150 15.04 0.23 21.54
CA ALA A 150 15.01 -1.23 21.65
C ALA A 150 16.42 -1.85 21.62
N THR A 151 17.36 -1.26 20.89
CA THR A 151 18.70 -1.83 20.68
C THR A 151 19.45 -2.16 21.98
N PRO A 152 19.56 -1.30 23.00
CA PRO A 152 20.23 -1.64 24.25
C PRO A 152 19.50 -2.75 25.01
N ILE A 153 18.16 -2.77 25.01
CA ILE A 153 17.38 -3.81 25.67
C ILE A 153 17.63 -5.18 25.02
N ILE A 154 17.71 -5.21 23.70
CA ILE A 154 18.04 -6.42 22.92
C ILE A 154 19.44 -6.92 23.31
N GLN A 155 20.44 -6.03 23.41
CA GLN A 155 21.80 -6.40 23.76
C GLN A 155 21.90 -7.05 25.14
N GLU A 156 21.14 -6.59 26.12
CA GLU A 156 21.07 -7.19 27.46
C GLU A 156 20.43 -8.58 27.47
N GLN A 157 19.58 -8.88 26.51
CA GLN A 157 18.77 -10.10 26.44
C GLN A 157 19.19 -11.07 25.32
N MET A 158 20.31 -10.86 24.66
CA MET A 158 20.77 -11.64 23.48
C MET A 158 20.85 -13.17 23.71
N ASN A 159 20.94 -13.62 24.97
CA ASN A 159 21.01 -15.03 25.31
C ASN A 159 19.61 -15.70 25.43
N GLN A 160 18.53 -14.93 25.27
CA GLN A 160 17.17 -15.48 25.34
C GLN A 160 16.75 -16.04 23.97
N PRO A 161 16.06 -17.19 23.94
CA PRO A 161 15.59 -17.80 22.67
C PRO A 161 14.49 -16.97 21.98
N ILE A 162 13.78 -16.13 22.74
CA ILE A 162 12.70 -15.25 22.27
C ILE A 162 12.86 -13.92 23.01
N LEU A 163 12.76 -12.83 22.24
CA LEU A 163 12.75 -11.47 22.80
C LEU A 163 11.35 -10.89 22.68
N VAL A 164 10.83 -10.39 23.79
CA VAL A 164 9.56 -9.65 23.83
C VAL A 164 9.86 -8.28 24.44
N LEU A 165 9.67 -7.23 23.65
CA LEU A 165 9.96 -5.86 24.04
C LEU A 165 8.66 -5.08 24.12
N ALA A 166 8.57 -4.23 25.14
CA ALA A 166 7.45 -3.30 25.31
C ALA A 166 7.97 -2.03 25.99
N GLN A 167 7.56 -0.88 25.49
CA GLN A 167 7.90 0.42 26.06
C GLN A 167 6.68 1.34 25.98
N PRO A 168 6.34 2.08 27.07
CA PRO A 168 5.32 3.10 26.99
C PRO A 168 5.66 4.15 25.94
N GLY A 169 4.67 4.49 25.10
CA GLY A 169 4.85 5.48 24.04
C GLY A 169 5.23 4.89 22.67
N TRP A 170 5.54 3.60 22.56
CA TRP A 170 5.70 2.98 21.25
C TRP A 170 4.35 2.91 20.52
N HIS A 171 4.33 3.46 19.32
CA HIS A 171 3.10 3.58 18.56
C HIS A 171 2.79 2.25 17.86
N GLU A 172 1.63 1.66 18.15
CA GLU A 172 1.21 0.35 17.63
C GLU A 172 1.14 0.28 16.09
N GLY A 173 0.80 1.38 15.42
CA GLY A 173 0.71 1.46 13.96
C GLY A 173 2.06 1.41 13.22
N VAL A 174 3.20 1.44 13.96
CA VAL A 174 4.55 1.43 13.36
C VAL A 174 5.45 0.29 13.87
N LEU A 175 4.96 -0.50 14.85
CA LEU A 175 5.62 -1.69 15.39
C LEU A 175 5.58 -2.88 14.42
#